data_940f286d725949c95936e24c9093f2f6
#
_entry.id   940f286d725949c95936e24c9093f2f6
#
_cell.length_a   1.000
_cell.length_b   1.000
_cell.length_c   1.000
_cell.angle_alpha   90.00
_cell.angle_beta   90.00
_cell.angle_gamma   90.00
#
_symmetry.space_group_name_H-M   'P 1'
#
loop_
_entity.id
_entity.type
_entity.pdbx_description
1 polymer ?
#
loop_
_entity_poly.entity_id
_entity_poly.type
_entity_poly.pdbx_seq_one_letter_code
_entity_poly.pdbx_strand_id
1 'polypeptide(L)'
;YWSEYWAARADVRIDWPSQERIAGKISSDYIWPKLQQMSQSQLCKNGCIFVTHSTGDLVTRYIIDNQSLWLRNAGMTPLNIVATFDFSGAGGGSELADLAVNVATGGGLIDLTLKAALSLWLGQMPNANNVGVLNDLRVNSARQLAAAPSSRVPRLRYIGSKSDYLNATSPFLPGNDDGVVAPHSSCGAASAASFDSCSKTIATDGKITSQTGVSSLMPYHYPLLMSAAYSHSGTISNQVKGDVTAANASATYLNSKAIRFSTYDEKRGWWIFSSTYRVVSGSNSSSMSDLVYKAAN
;
A
#
# COMPACT_ATOMS: atom_id res chain seq x y z
N TYR A 1 1.52 -2.09 15.49
CA TYR A 1 0.40 -2.00 14.54
C TYR A 1 0.36 -3.12 13.50
N TRP A 2 1.43 -3.87 13.25
CA TRP A 2 1.40 -5.02 12.37
C TRP A 2 0.49 -6.12 12.90
N SER A 3 -0.28 -6.73 12.01
CA SER A 3 -1.00 -7.93 12.39
C SER A 3 -0.01 -9.03 12.76
N GLU A 4 -0.37 -9.87 13.71
CA GLU A 4 0.46 -10.99 14.14
C GLU A 4 0.81 -11.94 12.98
N TYR A 5 -0.02 -11.97 11.95
CA TYR A 5 0.19 -12.81 10.77
C TYR A 5 1.57 -12.59 10.13
N TRP A 6 1.89 -11.35 9.77
CA TRP A 6 3.15 -11.03 9.11
C TRP A 6 4.31 -10.95 10.09
N ALA A 7 4.09 -10.47 11.30
CA ALA A 7 5.12 -10.44 12.34
C ALA A 7 5.69 -11.83 12.63
N ALA A 8 4.85 -12.87 12.61
CA ALA A 8 5.27 -14.25 12.83
C ALA A 8 6.01 -14.88 11.64
N ARG A 9 5.97 -14.26 10.47
CA ARG A 9 6.54 -14.78 9.20
C ARG A 9 7.71 -13.99 8.67
N ALA A 10 7.97 -12.82 9.23
CA ALA A 10 9.07 -11.95 8.82
C ALA A 10 10.36 -12.27 9.58
N ASP A 11 11.48 -12.24 8.87
CA ASP A 11 12.80 -12.38 9.48
C ASP A 11 13.24 -11.11 10.22
N VAL A 12 12.81 -9.95 9.73
CA VAL A 12 13.10 -8.62 10.30
C VAL A 12 11.87 -7.77 10.29
N ARG A 13 11.64 -7.05 11.38
CA ARG A 13 10.62 -6.02 11.49
C ARG A 13 11.29 -4.66 11.60
N ILE A 14 10.80 -3.70 10.84
CA ILE A 14 11.24 -2.30 10.88
C ILE A 14 10.07 -1.46 11.35
N ASP A 15 10.22 -0.84 12.51
CA ASP A 15 9.26 0.08 13.11
C ASP A 15 9.83 1.50 13.13
N TRP A 16 8.97 2.49 13.07
CA TRP A 16 9.33 3.90 13.18
C TRP A 16 8.22 4.72 13.86
N PRO A 17 8.56 5.84 14.51
CA PRO A 17 7.57 6.72 15.09
C PRO A 17 6.91 7.62 14.03
N SER A 18 5.60 7.77 14.12
CA SER A 18 4.81 8.55 13.15
C SER A 18 5.01 10.07 13.26
N GLN A 19 5.55 10.56 14.37
CA GLN A 19 5.83 11.99 14.58
C GLN A 19 7.10 12.47 13.84
N GLU A 20 7.90 11.56 13.29
CA GLU A 20 9.13 11.90 12.58
C GLU A 20 8.95 11.89 11.06
N ARG A 21 9.91 12.43 10.34
CA ARG A 21 9.91 12.52 8.86
C ARG A 21 10.69 11.37 8.25
N ILE A 22 10.25 10.91 7.06
CA ILE A 22 10.89 9.78 6.34
C ILE A 22 12.33 10.11 5.97
N ALA A 23 12.58 11.24 5.31
CA ALA A 23 13.92 11.70 4.94
C ALA A 23 14.71 12.31 6.11
N GLY A 24 14.25 12.11 7.34
CA GLY A 24 14.87 12.57 8.58
C GLY A 24 15.17 11.41 9.51
N LYS A 25 14.68 11.50 10.76
CA LYS A 25 14.97 10.51 11.80
C LYS A 25 14.41 9.11 11.51
N ILE A 26 13.30 8.97 10.77
CA ILE A 26 12.83 7.65 10.37
C ILE A 26 13.97 6.92 9.63
N SER A 27 14.60 7.56 8.65
CA SER A 27 15.69 6.94 7.90
C SER A 27 16.97 6.79 8.72
N SER A 28 17.40 7.83 9.44
CA SER A 28 18.70 7.80 10.14
C SER A 28 18.71 6.92 11.38
N ASP A 29 17.65 6.95 12.17
CA ASP A 29 17.64 6.37 13.52
C ASP A 29 16.94 5.01 13.59
N TYR A 30 15.97 4.75 12.68
CA TYR A 30 15.14 3.54 12.72
C TYR A 30 15.42 2.59 11.56
N ILE A 31 15.56 3.11 10.35
CA ILE A 31 15.77 2.29 9.16
C ILE A 31 17.24 1.93 8.98
N TRP A 32 18.12 2.91 9.03
CA TRP A 32 19.55 2.72 8.76
C TRP A 32 20.19 1.60 9.61
N PRO A 33 19.99 1.53 10.93
CA PRO A 33 20.54 0.43 11.73
C PRO A 33 20.06 -0.95 11.28
N LYS A 34 18.81 -1.05 10.82
CA LYS A 34 18.25 -2.31 10.30
C LYS A 34 18.86 -2.69 8.96
N LEU A 35 19.03 -1.73 8.04
CA LEU A 35 19.68 -1.98 6.76
C LEU A 35 21.12 -2.45 6.95
N GLN A 36 21.86 -1.85 7.87
CA GLN A 36 23.22 -2.28 8.22
C GLN A 36 23.24 -3.72 8.75
N GLN A 37 22.36 -4.06 9.68
CA GLN A 37 22.21 -5.41 10.22
C GLN A 37 21.90 -6.43 9.11
N MET A 38 20.94 -6.11 8.24
CA MET A 38 20.54 -6.97 7.12
C MET A 38 21.68 -7.17 6.12
N SER A 39 22.44 -6.11 5.83
CA SER A 39 23.62 -6.19 4.95
C SER A 39 24.72 -7.05 5.57
N GLN A 40 25.08 -6.82 6.83
CA GLN A 40 26.13 -7.56 7.54
C GLN A 40 25.80 -9.04 7.70
N SER A 41 24.56 -9.38 7.97
CA SER A 41 24.09 -10.77 8.09
C SER A 41 23.85 -11.45 6.74
N GLN A 42 23.98 -10.74 5.63
CA GLN A 42 23.68 -11.24 4.29
C GLN A 42 22.25 -11.79 4.15
N LEU A 43 21.32 -11.24 4.91
CA LEU A 43 19.93 -11.71 4.96
C LEU A 43 19.27 -11.75 3.58
N CYS A 44 19.54 -10.73 2.75
CA CYS A 44 18.95 -10.63 1.40
C CYS A 44 19.81 -11.28 0.30
N LYS A 45 20.77 -12.15 0.62
CA LYS A 45 21.65 -12.78 -0.37
C LYS A 45 20.88 -13.48 -1.50
N ASN A 46 19.81 -14.17 -1.15
CA ASN A 46 18.96 -14.88 -2.10
C ASN A 46 17.70 -14.07 -2.51
N GLY A 47 17.64 -12.81 -2.14
CA GLY A 47 16.51 -11.93 -2.38
C GLY A 47 15.62 -11.76 -1.15
N CYS A 48 15.23 -10.51 -0.88
CA CYS A 48 14.27 -10.14 0.16
C CYS A 48 12.99 -9.59 -0.48
N ILE A 49 11.86 -9.90 0.13
CA ILE A 49 10.57 -9.28 -0.15
C ILE A 49 10.25 -8.37 1.04
N PHE A 50 9.94 -7.11 0.77
CA PHE A 50 9.45 -6.19 1.79
C PHE A 50 7.93 -6.23 1.81
N VAL A 51 7.35 -6.62 2.94
CA VAL A 51 5.92 -6.59 3.17
C VAL A 51 5.56 -5.28 3.86
N THR A 52 4.67 -4.51 3.28
CA THR A 52 4.32 -3.18 3.75
C THR A 52 2.81 -3.02 3.94
N HIS A 53 2.44 -2.08 4.79
CA HIS A 53 1.06 -1.65 4.97
C HIS A 53 1.01 -0.12 5.06
N SER A 54 0.04 0.49 4.37
CA SER A 54 -0.21 1.93 4.51
C SER A 54 1.03 2.80 4.20
N THR A 55 1.43 3.63 5.14
CA THR A 55 2.64 4.48 5.06
C THR A 55 3.93 3.68 4.82
N GLY A 56 3.96 2.41 5.21
CA GLY A 56 5.09 1.52 4.97
C GLY A 56 5.46 1.38 3.50
N ASP A 57 4.50 1.49 2.60
CA ASP A 57 4.74 1.56 1.15
C ASP A 57 5.61 2.77 0.79
N LEU A 58 5.27 3.95 1.28
CA LEU A 58 6.03 5.17 1.02
C LEU A 58 7.45 5.11 1.61
N VAL A 59 7.57 4.65 2.85
CA VAL A 59 8.86 4.43 3.51
C VAL A 59 9.72 3.45 2.72
N THR A 60 9.15 2.34 2.29
CA THR A 60 9.87 1.30 1.53
C THR A 60 10.29 1.80 0.14
N ARG A 61 9.47 2.59 -0.54
CA ARG A 61 9.86 3.25 -1.80
C ARG A 61 11.10 4.12 -1.60
N TYR A 62 11.15 4.88 -0.53
CA TYR A 62 12.29 5.72 -0.19
C TYR A 62 13.54 4.88 0.14
N ILE A 63 13.39 3.79 0.88
CA ILE A 63 14.47 2.84 1.15
C ILE A 63 15.03 2.25 -0.15
N ILE A 64 14.17 1.71 -0.99
CA ILE A 64 14.57 1.04 -2.24
C ILE A 64 15.36 1.99 -3.15
N ASP A 65 14.94 3.24 -3.22
CA ASP A 65 15.60 4.22 -4.08
C ASP A 65 16.95 4.73 -3.52
N ASN A 66 17.21 4.54 -2.21
CA ASN A 66 18.39 5.11 -1.56
C ASN A 66 19.34 4.07 -0.93
N GLN A 67 18.86 2.88 -0.55
CA GLN A 67 19.63 1.92 0.25
C GLN A 67 20.95 1.49 -0.40
N SER A 68 20.93 1.34 -1.72
CA SER A 68 22.12 0.92 -2.46
C SER A 68 23.26 1.94 -2.33
N LEU A 69 22.95 3.22 -2.47
CA LEU A 69 23.92 4.30 -2.30
C LEU A 69 24.38 4.40 -0.85
N TRP A 70 23.47 4.39 0.10
CA TRP A 70 23.79 4.49 1.53
C TRP A 70 24.72 3.36 2.00
N LEU A 71 24.40 2.12 1.64
CA LEU A 71 25.22 0.96 2.04
C LEU A 71 26.60 0.98 1.36
N ARG A 72 26.68 1.30 0.06
CA ARG A 72 27.97 1.43 -0.62
C ARG A 72 28.85 2.51 0.01
N ASN A 73 28.28 3.66 0.32
CA ASN A 73 29.01 4.75 0.96
C ASN A 73 29.55 4.35 2.35
N ALA A 74 28.90 3.43 3.02
CA ALA A 74 29.35 2.85 4.29
C ALA A 74 30.26 1.63 4.12
N GLY A 75 30.67 1.28 2.90
CA GLY A 75 31.48 0.09 2.63
C GLY A 75 30.73 -1.23 2.77
N MET A 76 29.42 -1.21 2.68
CA MET A 76 28.52 -2.36 2.86
C MET A 76 27.88 -2.81 1.54
N THR A 77 27.49 -4.08 1.49
CA THR A 77 26.80 -4.65 0.33
C THR A 77 25.34 -4.17 0.29
N PRO A 78 24.83 -3.62 -0.84
CA PRO A 78 23.43 -3.32 -1.02
C PRO A 78 22.54 -4.55 -0.82
N LEU A 79 21.32 -4.31 -0.34
CA LEU A 79 20.32 -5.37 -0.19
C LEU A 79 19.77 -5.77 -1.56
N ASN A 80 19.65 -7.08 -1.79
CA ASN A 80 18.98 -7.63 -2.96
C ASN A 80 17.47 -7.71 -2.70
N ILE A 81 16.77 -6.59 -2.87
CA ILE A 81 15.31 -6.51 -2.73
C ILE A 81 14.68 -6.91 -4.05
N VAL A 82 13.90 -7.98 -4.09
CA VAL A 82 13.36 -8.57 -5.31
C VAL A 82 11.93 -8.21 -5.61
N ALA A 83 11.16 -7.83 -4.60
CA ALA A 83 9.78 -7.36 -4.71
C ALA A 83 9.34 -6.63 -3.43
N THR A 84 8.24 -5.88 -3.53
CA THR A 84 7.46 -5.46 -2.36
C THR A 84 6.04 -6.01 -2.45
N PHE A 85 5.47 -6.32 -1.29
CA PHE A 85 4.06 -6.67 -1.12
C PHE A 85 3.38 -5.55 -0.35
N ASP A 86 2.65 -4.71 -1.07
CA ASP A 86 2.09 -3.48 -0.53
C ASP A 86 0.58 -3.65 -0.28
N PHE A 87 0.22 -3.85 0.98
CA PHE A 87 -1.18 -3.95 1.42
C PHE A 87 -1.73 -2.56 1.75
N SER A 88 -2.79 -2.16 1.09
CA SER A 88 -3.41 -0.83 1.27
C SER A 88 -2.35 0.30 1.23
N GLY A 89 -1.43 0.22 0.28
CA GLY A 89 -0.25 1.08 0.24
C GLY A 89 -0.58 2.55 0.01
N ALA A 90 0.09 3.44 0.72
CA ALA A 90 -0.09 4.89 0.65
C ALA A 90 1.05 5.61 -0.10
N GLY A 91 1.72 4.94 -1.02
CA GLY A 91 2.84 5.52 -1.79
C GLY A 91 2.45 6.69 -2.70
N GLY A 92 1.17 6.84 -3.01
CA GLY A 92 0.61 8.01 -3.71
C GLY A 92 0.05 9.08 -2.76
N GLY A 93 0.22 8.90 -1.45
CA GLY A 93 -0.29 9.81 -0.43
C GLY A 93 -1.73 9.50 0.00
N SER A 94 -2.25 10.36 0.88
CA SER A 94 -3.64 10.33 1.33
C SER A 94 -4.14 11.76 1.51
N GLU A 95 -5.35 12.02 1.03
CA GLU A 95 -6.04 13.29 1.20
C GLU A 95 -6.34 13.59 2.67
N LEU A 96 -6.50 12.54 3.50
CA LEU A 96 -6.62 12.72 4.96
C LEU A 96 -5.35 13.32 5.57
N ALA A 97 -4.18 13.00 5.03
CA ALA A 97 -2.92 13.60 5.48
C ALA A 97 -2.84 15.08 5.09
N ASP A 98 -3.29 15.46 3.90
CA ASP A 98 -3.40 16.87 3.52
C ASP A 98 -4.28 17.65 4.49
N LEU A 99 -5.44 17.10 4.83
CA LEU A 99 -6.38 17.72 5.76
C LEU A 99 -5.81 17.79 7.19
N ALA A 100 -5.18 16.70 7.67
CA ALA A 100 -4.60 16.66 9.01
C ALA A 100 -3.48 17.69 9.19
N VAL A 101 -2.59 17.83 8.20
CA VAL A 101 -1.52 18.83 8.23
C VAL A 101 -2.10 20.25 8.18
N ASN A 102 -3.10 20.50 7.35
CA ASN A 102 -3.77 21.79 7.29
C ASN A 102 -4.42 22.18 8.62
N VAL A 103 -5.08 21.22 9.29
CA VAL A 103 -5.64 21.43 10.64
C VAL A 103 -4.53 21.73 11.65
N ALA A 104 -3.44 20.96 11.64
CA ALA A 104 -2.32 21.12 12.56
C ALA A 104 -1.61 22.47 12.44
N THR A 105 -1.61 23.06 11.25
CA THR A 105 -0.95 24.34 10.95
C THR A 105 -1.90 25.54 11.03
N GLY A 106 -3.15 25.34 11.46
CA GLY A 106 -4.14 26.41 11.62
C GLY A 106 -4.75 26.90 10.32
N GLY A 107 -4.59 26.14 9.22
CA GLY A 107 -5.17 26.44 7.91
C GLY A 107 -6.54 25.81 7.74
N GLY A 108 -7.50 26.61 7.28
CA GLY A 108 -8.81 26.15 6.83
C GLY A 108 -9.95 26.24 7.86
N LEU A 109 -11.16 26.27 7.30
CA LEU A 109 -12.39 26.13 8.08
C LEU A 109 -12.56 24.67 8.49
N ILE A 110 -12.44 24.39 9.76
CA ILE A 110 -12.57 23.04 10.31
C ILE A 110 -14.01 22.85 10.74
N ASP A 111 -14.75 22.05 10.00
CA ASP A 111 -16.06 21.61 10.45
C ASP A 111 -15.98 20.46 11.46
N LEU A 112 -17.08 20.17 12.14
CA LEU A 112 -17.16 19.11 13.15
C LEU A 112 -16.97 17.72 12.52
N THR A 113 -17.41 17.53 11.27
CA THR A 113 -17.32 16.26 10.54
C THR A 113 -15.87 15.93 10.25
N LEU A 114 -15.09 16.89 9.76
CA LEU A 114 -13.66 16.72 9.51
C LEU A 114 -12.90 16.42 10.80
N LYS A 115 -13.18 17.15 11.88
CA LYS A 115 -12.57 16.89 13.20
C LYS A 115 -12.85 15.47 13.68
N ALA A 116 -14.09 15.01 13.55
CA ALA A 116 -14.47 13.65 13.93
C ALA A 116 -13.73 12.60 13.09
N ALA A 117 -13.69 12.78 11.77
CA ALA A 117 -13.00 11.88 10.86
C ALA A 117 -11.48 11.78 11.17
N LEU A 118 -10.81 12.91 11.36
CA LEU A 118 -9.38 12.94 11.70
C LEU A 118 -9.09 12.34 13.07
N SER A 119 -9.93 12.62 14.06
CA SER A 119 -9.78 12.05 15.40
C SER A 119 -10.00 10.53 15.42
N LEU A 120 -10.93 10.01 14.63
CA LEU A 120 -11.14 8.57 14.46
C LEU A 120 -9.92 7.91 13.84
N TRP A 121 -9.37 8.50 12.79
CA TRP A 121 -8.22 7.95 12.08
C TRP A 121 -6.93 8.00 12.91
N LEU A 122 -6.62 9.16 13.50
CA LEU A 122 -5.35 9.37 14.22
C LEU A 122 -5.42 8.98 15.70
N GLY A 123 -6.62 8.73 16.24
CA GLY A 123 -6.83 8.53 17.68
C GLY A 123 -6.66 9.78 18.51
N GLN A 124 -6.32 10.92 17.89
CA GLN A 124 -6.13 12.23 18.53
C GLN A 124 -6.24 13.35 17.48
N MET A 125 -6.42 14.58 17.95
CA MET A 125 -6.40 15.74 17.05
C MET A 125 -4.98 16.01 16.53
N PRO A 126 -4.82 16.28 15.22
CA PRO A 126 -3.52 16.66 14.66
C PRO A 126 -3.04 18.00 15.19
N ASN A 127 -1.75 18.07 15.50
CA ASN A 127 -1.05 19.29 15.90
C ASN A 127 0.38 19.27 15.34
N ALA A 128 1.10 20.38 15.43
CA ALA A 128 2.43 20.54 14.86
C ALA A 128 3.46 19.48 15.33
N ASN A 129 3.25 18.87 16.50
CA ASN A 129 4.19 17.92 17.09
C ASN A 129 3.90 16.46 16.74
N ASN A 130 2.71 16.15 16.18
CA ASN A 130 2.29 14.77 15.91
C ASN A 130 2.03 14.46 14.42
N VAL A 131 2.29 15.40 13.52
CA VAL A 131 2.05 15.23 12.07
C VAL A 131 3.31 14.91 11.25
N GLY A 132 4.41 14.49 11.87
CA GLY A 132 5.69 14.25 11.20
C GLY A 132 5.56 13.53 9.85
N VAL A 133 5.30 12.23 9.86
CA VAL A 133 5.14 11.42 8.65
C VAL A 133 3.92 11.82 7.82
N LEU A 134 2.91 12.46 8.41
CA LEU A 134 1.74 12.95 7.65
C LEU A 134 2.13 14.04 6.64
N ASN A 135 3.18 14.82 6.93
CA ASN A 135 3.73 15.76 5.94
C ASN A 135 4.26 15.04 4.69
N ASP A 136 4.86 13.87 4.88
CA ASP A 136 5.36 13.04 3.77
C ASP A 136 4.22 12.31 3.06
N LEU A 137 3.12 12.02 3.76
CA LEU A 137 1.92 11.37 3.23
C LEU A 137 0.96 12.30 2.50
N ARG A 138 1.17 13.61 2.50
CA ARG A 138 0.40 14.52 1.65
C ARG A 138 0.54 14.07 0.20
N VAL A 139 -0.54 14.12 -0.58
CA VAL A 139 -0.58 13.55 -1.93
C VAL A 139 0.58 14.02 -2.81
N ASN A 140 0.83 15.32 -2.84
CA ASN A 140 1.95 15.87 -3.64
C ASN A 140 3.32 15.49 -3.06
N SER A 141 3.48 15.52 -1.74
CA SER A 141 4.76 15.18 -1.08
C SER A 141 5.13 13.71 -1.27
N ALA A 142 4.18 12.81 -1.08
CA ALA A 142 4.37 11.38 -1.25
C ALA A 142 4.80 11.04 -2.69
N ARG A 143 4.15 11.65 -3.66
CA ARG A 143 4.46 11.42 -5.09
C ARG A 143 5.82 11.95 -5.51
N GLN A 144 6.35 12.95 -4.81
CA GLN A 144 7.68 13.52 -5.05
C GLN A 144 8.80 12.76 -4.33
N LEU A 145 8.53 12.15 -3.18
CA LEU A 145 9.56 11.57 -2.31
C LEU A 145 10.38 10.46 -3.01
N ALA A 146 9.76 9.69 -3.89
CA ALA A 146 10.41 8.67 -4.70
C ALA A 146 9.88 8.72 -6.15
N ALA A 147 9.91 9.90 -6.75
CA ALA A 147 9.30 10.16 -8.06
C ALA A 147 10.07 9.52 -9.23
N ALA A 148 11.38 9.39 -9.09
CA ALA A 148 12.27 8.86 -10.13
C ALA A 148 13.05 7.66 -9.58
N PRO A 149 12.43 6.47 -9.49
CA PRO A 149 13.08 5.31 -8.92
C PRO A 149 14.27 4.86 -9.78
N SER A 150 15.44 4.74 -9.16
CA SER A 150 16.62 4.15 -9.76
C SER A 150 16.55 2.64 -9.85
N SER A 151 15.68 2.04 -9.07
CA SER A 151 15.47 0.59 -8.94
C SER A 151 14.24 0.14 -9.72
N ARG A 152 14.32 -1.08 -10.27
CA ARG A 152 13.22 -1.74 -11.01
C ARG A 152 12.43 -2.73 -10.16
N VAL A 153 12.53 -2.65 -8.84
CA VAL A 153 11.84 -3.58 -7.93
C VAL A 153 10.33 -3.55 -8.16
N PRO A 154 9.71 -4.69 -8.49
CA PRO A 154 8.25 -4.78 -8.65
C PRO A 154 7.54 -4.50 -7.33
N ARG A 155 6.55 -3.63 -7.35
CA ARG A 155 5.72 -3.24 -6.22
C ARG A 155 4.34 -3.83 -6.42
N LEU A 156 4.06 -4.94 -5.73
CA LEU A 156 2.87 -5.74 -5.91
C LEU A 156 1.80 -5.25 -4.94
N ARG A 157 0.65 -4.82 -5.48
CA ARG A 157 -0.36 -4.08 -4.73
C ARG A 157 -1.56 -4.94 -4.40
N TYR A 158 -2.01 -4.87 -3.14
CA TYR A 158 -3.17 -5.57 -2.61
C TYR A 158 -4.12 -4.56 -1.99
N ILE A 159 -5.32 -4.44 -2.54
CA ILE A 159 -6.17 -3.25 -2.39
C ILE A 159 -7.47 -3.62 -1.70
N GLY A 160 -7.82 -2.87 -0.64
CA GLY A 160 -9.15 -2.89 -0.03
C GLY A 160 -9.99 -1.70 -0.51
N SER A 161 -11.31 -1.86 -0.49
CA SER A 161 -12.25 -0.76 -0.83
C SER A 161 -13.46 -0.69 0.10
N LYS A 162 -13.28 -1.14 1.35
CA LYS A 162 -14.27 -1.00 2.42
C LYS A 162 -13.76 -0.01 3.46
N SER A 163 -14.59 0.92 3.91
CA SER A 163 -14.18 1.88 4.93
C SER A 163 -14.07 1.24 6.32
N ASP A 164 -12.99 1.54 7.04
CA ASP A 164 -12.78 1.15 8.43
C ASP A 164 -13.71 1.90 9.41
N TYR A 165 -14.03 3.15 9.12
CA TYR A 165 -14.61 4.11 10.08
C TYR A 165 -16.09 4.37 9.83
N LEU A 166 -16.85 3.32 9.46
CA LEU A 166 -18.27 3.45 9.14
C LEU A 166 -18.55 4.56 8.10
N ASN A 167 -17.66 4.68 7.13
CA ASN A 167 -17.64 5.71 6.09
C ASN A 167 -17.44 7.16 6.58
N ALA A 168 -17.05 7.39 7.82
CA ALA A 168 -16.84 8.75 8.33
C ALA A 168 -15.72 9.50 7.61
N THR A 169 -14.69 8.81 7.11
CA THR A 169 -13.58 9.39 6.36
C THR A 169 -13.82 9.45 4.84
N SER A 170 -14.72 8.63 4.32
CA SER A 170 -14.96 8.48 2.88
C SER A 170 -15.38 9.78 2.16
N PRO A 171 -16.14 10.73 2.76
CA PRO A 171 -16.43 12.00 2.13
C PRO A 171 -15.19 12.85 1.77
N PHE A 172 -14.06 12.56 2.40
CA PHE A 172 -12.79 13.26 2.21
C PHE A 172 -11.79 12.50 1.32
N LEU A 173 -12.16 11.32 0.87
CA LEU A 173 -11.33 10.44 0.03
C LEU A 173 -12.01 10.21 -1.32
N PRO A 174 -11.34 10.46 -2.45
CA PRO A 174 -11.94 10.25 -3.76
C PRO A 174 -11.99 8.76 -4.13
N GLY A 175 -13.07 8.37 -4.81
CA GLY A 175 -13.25 7.01 -5.33
C GLY A 175 -13.67 5.98 -4.27
N ASN A 176 -13.47 4.71 -4.57
CA ASN A 176 -13.76 3.60 -3.66
C ASN A 176 -12.59 3.39 -2.69
N ASP A 177 -12.54 4.19 -1.65
CA ASP A 177 -11.49 4.18 -0.65
C ASP A 177 -11.60 2.99 0.34
N ASP A 178 -10.55 2.77 1.10
CA ASP A 178 -10.49 1.76 2.15
C ASP A 178 -10.71 2.33 3.58
N GLY A 179 -11.09 3.58 3.68
CA GLY A 179 -11.27 4.34 4.92
C GLY A 179 -10.10 5.26 5.26
N VAL A 180 -8.94 5.09 4.65
CA VAL A 180 -7.71 5.89 4.89
C VAL A 180 -7.04 6.33 3.59
N VAL A 181 -7.02 5.46 2.59
CA VAL A 181 -6.30 5.67 1.33
C VAL A 181 -7.25 5.55 0.15
N ALA A 182 -7.19 6.51 -0.74
CA ALA A 182 -7.94 6.49 -1.98
C ALA A 182 -7.34 5.51 -3.00
N PRO A 183 -8.14 4.95 -3.93
CA PRO A 183 -7.66 3.94 -4.88
C PRO A 183 -6.51 4.42 -5.78
N HIS A 184 -6.45 5.70 -6.14
CA HIS A 184 -5.31 6.22 -6.92
C HIS A 184 -3.95 5.97 -6.24
N SER A 185 -3.92 6.00 -4.92
CA SER A 185 -2.72 5.75 -4.12
C SER A 185 -2.50 4.25 -3.89
N SER A 186 -3.52 3.53 -3.41
CA SER A 186 -3.39 2.12 -3.07
C SER A 186 -3.10 1.23 -4.28
N CYS A 187 -3.62 1.53 -5.46
CA CYS A 187 -3.28 0.78 -6.68
C CYS A 187 -2.09 1.34 -7.45
N GLY A 188 -1.60 2.52 -7.10
CA GLY A 188 -0.41 3.09 -7.71
C GLY A 188 -0.63 3.84 -9.01
N ALA A 189 -1.76 4.55 -9.18
CA ALA A 189 -1.99 5.40 -10.32
C ALA A 189 -0.96 6.55 -10.39
N ALA A 190 -0.47 6.87 -11.59
CA ALA A 190 0.54 7.90 -11.79
C ALA A 190 0.03 9.31 -11.46
N SER A 191 -1.27 9.54 -11.53
CA SER A 191 -1.92 10.81 -11.21
C SER A 191 -2.98 10.66 -10.13
N ALA A 192 -2.98 11.57 -9.17
CA ALA A 192 -4.03 11.65 -8.16
C ALA A 192 -5.41 11.96 -8.78
N ALA A 193 -5.46 12.66 -9.90
CA ALA A 193 -6.70 12.93 -10.64
C ALA A 193 -7.30 11.67 -11.29
N SER A 194 -6.53 10.59 -11.38
CA SER A 194 -6.97 9.31 -11.95
C SER A 194 -7.53 8.35 -10.90
N PHE A 195 -8.08 8.85 -9.81
CA PHE A 195 -8.57 8.05 -8.69
C PHE A 195 -9.62 7.00 -9.09
N ASP A 196 -10.49 7.31 -10.03
CA ASP A 196 -11.51 6.37 -10.51
C ASP A 196 -10.95 5.29 -11.44
N SER A 197 -9.80 5.51 -12.06
CA SER A 197 -9.22 4.56 -13.00
C SER A 197 -8.81 3.25 -12.32
N CYS A 198 -8.45 3.30 -11.05
CA CYS A 198 -8.09 2.12 -10.27
C CYS A 198 -9.27 1.28 -9.81
N SER A 199 -10.45 1.88 -9.66
CA SER A 199 -11.62 1.18 -9.13
C SER A 199 -12.70 0.91 -10.17
N LYS A 200 -12.74 1.68 -11.25
CA LYS A 200 -13.80 1.60 -12.27
C LYS A 200 -13.31 1.06 -13.60
N THR A 201 -12.06 1.20 -13.92
CA THR A 201 -11.49 0.64 -15.14
C THR A 201 -10.75 -0.65 -14.84
N ILE A 202 -11.42 -1.69 -14.69
CA ILE A 202 -11.23 -2.99 -15.22
C ILE A 202 -10.18 -3.91 -14.69
N ALA A 203 -8.96 -3.60 -14.87
CA ALA A 203 -7.87 -4.49 -14.52
C ALA A 203 -7.68 -4.55 -13.00
N THR A 204 -8.12 -3.51 -12.31
CA THR A 204 -7.90 -3.37 -10.87
C THR A 204 -9.07 -3.82 -10.01
N ASP A 205 -10.28 -3.92 -10.55
CA ASP A 205 -11.45 -4.43 -9.82
C ASP A 205 -11.77 -5.91 -10.10
N GLY A 206 -10.97 -6.56 -10.96
CA GLY A 206 -11.16 -7.96 -11.35
C GLY A 206 -12.25 -8.19 -12.39
N LYS A 207 -12.85 -7.14 -12.92
CA LYS A 207 -13.91 -7.22 -13.93
C LYS A 207 -13.32 -7.48 -15.30
N ILE A 208 -13.68 -8.59 -15.95
CA ILE A 208 -13.06 -9.04 -17.21
C ILE A 208 -13.53 -8.23 -18.43
N THR A 209 -14.81 -7.85 -18.46
CA THR A 209 -15.42 -7.25 -19.65
C THR A 209 -14.93 -5.86 -20.02
N SER A 210 -14.15 -5.29 -19.19
CA SER A 210 -13.61 -3.95 -19.35
C SER A 210 -12.12 -3.90 -19.09
N GLN A 211 -11.36 -4.91 -19.49
CA GLN A 211 -9.92 -5.00 -19.28
C GLN A 211 -9.09 -4.10 -20.22
N THR A 212 -9.31 -2.83 -20.14
CA THR A 212 -8.24 -1.90 -20.43
C THR A 212 -7.51 -1.63 -19.13
N GLY A 213 -6.33 -2.11 -18.95
CA GLY A 213 -5.55 -1.83 -17.73
C GLY A 213 -5.54 -0.35 -17.40
N VAL A 214 -5.23 -0.01 -16.18
CA VAL A 214 -4.95 1.38 -15.80
C VAL A 214 -3.95 1.93 -16.80
N SER A 215 -4.34 2.94 -17.54
CA SER A 215 -3.55 3.49 -18.66
C SER A 215 -2.23 4.11 -18.22
N SER A 216 -2.09 4.41 -16.92
CA SER A 216 -0.88 5.01 -16.36
C SER A 216 -0.76 4.68 -14.88
N LEU A 217 0.29 3.93 -14.56
CA LEU A 217 0.69 3.60 -13.18
C LEU A 217 2.03 4.26 -12.87
N MET A 218 2.32 4.46 -11.61
CA MET A 218 3.67 4.79 -11.16
C MET A 218 4.63 3.67 -11.58
N PRO A 219 5.91 3.96 -11.89
CA PRO A 219 6.85 2.95 -12.34
C PRO A 219 6.91 1.74 -11.41
N TYR A 220 6.85 0.55 -12.01
CA TYR A 220 6.94 -0.76 -11.33
C TYR A 220 5.84 -1.07 -10.32
N HIS A 221 4.71 -0.36 -10.38
CA HIS A 221 3.52 -0.65 -9.59
C HIS A 221 2.60 -1.61 -10.34
N TYR A 222 2.28 -2.74 -9.70
CA TYR A 222 1.46 -3.80 -10.30
C TYR A 222 0.31 -4.17 -9.36
N PRO A 223 -0.91 -3.64 -9.58
CA PRO A 223 -2.10 -4.08 -8.85
C PRO A 223 -2.38 -5.55 -9.14
N LEU A 224 -2.51 -6.37 -8.11
CA LEU A 224 -2.77 -7.80 -8.25
C LEU A 224 -4.15 -8.20 -7.73
N LEU A 225 -4.47 -7.85 -6.49
CA LEU A 225 -5.72 -8.23 -5.86
C LEU A 225 -6.50 -7.00 -5.40
N MET A 226 -7.83 -7.11 -5.44
CA MET A 226 -8.74 -6.12 -4.91
C MET A 226 -9.94 -6.77 -4.24
N SER A 227 -10.45 -6.17 -3.17
CA SER A 227 -11.66 -6.65 -2.51
C SER A 227 -12.44 -5.54 -1.81
N ALA A 228 -13.75 -5.53 -2.05
CA ALA A 228 -14.70 -4.69 -1.32
C ALA A 228 -15.03 -5.23 0.09
N ALA A 229 -14.53 -6.40 0.46
CA ALA A 229 -14.71 -6.96 1.79
C ALA A 229 -13.65 -6.49 2.79
N TYR A 230 -12.56 -5.88 2.31
CA TYR A 230 -11.41 -5.51 3.12
C TYR A 230 -11.29 -3.99 3.24
N SER A 231 -11.22 -3.53 4.48
CA SER A 231 -10.88 -2.17 4.83
C SER A 231 -9.37 -1.96 4.88
N HIS A 232 -8.94 -0.74 5.16
CA HIS A 232 -7.52 -0.41 5.28
C HIS A 232 -6.76 -1.35 6.24
N SER A 233 -7.26 -1.53 7.45
CA SER A 233 -6.67 -2.46 8.42
C SER A 233 -6.99 -3.93 8.10
N GLY A 234 -8.10 -4.17 7.43
CA GLY A 234 -8.57 -5.52 7.09
C GLY A 234 -7.61 -6.26 6.15
N THR A 235 -6.92 -5.57 5.25
CA THR A 235 -6.02 -6.19 4.26
C THR A 235 -4.86 -6.96 4.88
N ILE A 236 -4.40 -6.57 6.07
CA ILE A 236 -3.34 -7.25 6.81
C ILE A 236 -3.85 -8.14 7.95
N SER A 237 -5.15 -8.20 8.16
CA SER A 237 -5.77 -9.04 9.19
C SER A 237 -5.84 -10.49 8.75
N ASN A 238 -5.63 -11.43 9.68
CA ASN A 238 -5.92 -12.84 9.46
C ASN A 238 -7.37 -13.21 9.81
N GLN A 239 -8.12 -12.31 10.41
CA GLN A 239 -9.51 -12.51 10.83
C GLN A 239 -10.51 -12.17 9.74
N VAL A 240 -10.18 -11.20 8.87
CA VAL A 240 -11.05 -10.79 7.77
C VAL A 240 -10.91 -11.78 6.62
N LYS A 241 -12.03 -12.29 6.16
CA LYS A 241 -12.14 -13.16 4.99
C LYS A 241 -13.27 -12.65 4.11
N GLY A 242 -13.13 -12.79 2.83
CA GLY A 242 -14.15 -12.33 1.92
C GLY A 242 -13.76 -12.54 0.46
N ASP A 243 -14.63 -12.11 -0.40
CA ASP A 243 -14.45 -12.22 -1.83
C ASP A 243 -13.28 -11.34 -2.30
N VAL A 244 -12.31 -11.94 -3.01
CA VAL A 244 -11.17 -11.26 -3.59
C VAL A 244 -11.15 -11.47 -5.10
N THR A 245 -11.02 -10.39 -5.83
CA THR A 245 -10.87 -10.42 -7.29
C THR A 245 -9.41 -10.16 -7.69
N ALA A 246 -9.00 -10.78 -8.79
CA ALA A 246 -7.65 -10.60 -9.33
C ALA A 246 -7.66 -9.51 -10.39
N ALA A 247 -7.03 -8.38 -10.09
CA ALA A 247 -6.71 -7.36 -11.09
C ALA A 247 -5.70 -7.92 -12.12
N ASN A 248 -4.69 -8.63 -11.60
CA ASN A 248 -3.78 -9.46 -12.38
C ASN A 248 -3.56 -10.79 -11.65
N ALA A 249 -3.61 -11.89 -12.38
CA ALA A 249 -3.47 -13.23 -11.78
C ALA A 249 -2.02 -13.59 -11.42
N SER A 250 -1.03 -12.82 -11.89
CA SER A 250 0.38 -13.10 -11.61
C SER A 250 1.27 -11.88 -11.80
N ALA A 251 2.44 -11.90 -11.14
CA ALA A 251 3.55 -11.00 -11.41
C ALA A 251 4.88 -11.70 -11.18
N THR A 252 5.93 -11.24 -11.84
CA THR A 252 7.28 -11.80 -11.73
C THR A 252 8.17 -10.90 -10.91
N TYR A 253 8.98 -11.49 -10.04
CA TYR A 253 9.99 -10.81 -9.24
C TYR A 253 11.30 -10.58 -10.03
N LEU A 254 12.20 -9.77 -9.49
CA LEU A 254 13.51 -9.52 -10.12
C LEU A 254 14.40 -10.76 -10.27
N ASN A 255 14.23 -11.76 -9.42
CA ASN A 255 14.96 -13.04 -9.51
C ASN A 255 14.23 -14.10 -10.36
N SER A 256 13.33 -13.70 -11.24
CA SER A 256 12.51 -14.56 -12.11
C SER A 256 11.51 -15.46 -11.37
N LYS A 257 11.38 -15.35 -10.04
CA LYS A 257 10.31 -15.99 -9.29
C LYS A 257 8.99 -15.29 -9.58
N ALA A 258 7.89 -16.01 -9.60
CA ALA A 258 6.56 -15.44 -9.83
C ALA A 258 5.63 -15.72 -8.66
N ILE A 259 4.76 -14.75 -8.35
CA ILE A 259 3.55 -15.00 -7.59
C ILE A 259 2.41 -15.29 -8.57
N ARG A 260 1.61 -16.32 -8.30
CA ARG A 260 0.47 -16.72 -9.12
C ARG A 260 -0.71 -17.06 -8.25
N PHE A 261 -1.86 -16.51 -8.61
CA PHE A 261 -3.12 -16.80 -7.94
C PHE A 261 -3.95 -17.74 -8.82
N SER A 262 -4.52 -18.77 -8.20
CA SER A 262 -5.53 -19.61 -8.84
C SER A 262 -6.83 -18.80 -8.92
N THR A 263 -7.39 -18.70 -10.11
CA THR A 263 -8.59 -17.88 -10.36
C THR A 263 -9.62 -18.63 -11.19
N TYR A 264 -10.88 -18.20 -11.09
CA TYR A 264 -11.96 -18.62 -11.95
C TYR A 264 -12.82 -17.41 -12.32
N ASP A 265 -13.51 -17.52 -13.44
CA ASP A 265 -14.42 -16.48 -13.91
C ASP A 265 -15.81 -16.68 -13.37
N GLU A 266 -16.41 -15.62 -12.81
CA GLU A 266 -17.75 -15.63 -12.25
C GLU A 266 -18.57 -14.47 -12.81
N LYS A 267 -19.76 -14.81 -13.29
CA LYS A 267 -20.72 -13.83 -13.79
C LYS A 267 -21.52 -13.28 -12.61
N ARG A 268 -21.51 -11.96 -12.41
CA ARG A 268 -22.22 -11.26 -11.34
C ARG A 268 -23.17 -10.21 -11.92
N GLY A 269 -24.27 -10.00 -11.22
CA GLY A 269 -25.33 -9.11 -11.70
C GLY A 269 -26.46 -9.88 -12.37
N TRP A 270 -27.43 -9.14 -12.87
CA TRP A 270 -28.64 -9.73 -13.41
C TRP A 270 -28.86 -9.30 -14.87
N TRP A 271 -29.12 -10.28 -15.73
CA TRP A 271 -29.46 -10.12 -17.15
C TRP A 271 -28.45 -9.24 -17.92
N ILE A 272 -28.90 -8.12 -18.54
CA ILE A 272 -28.04 -7.21 -19.32
C ILE A 272 -27.06 -6.40 -18.45
N PHE A 273 -27.26 -6.36 -17.14
CA PHE A 273 -26.36 -5.69 -16.18
C PHE A 273 -25.33 -6.65 -15.57
N SER A 274 -25.19 -7.84 -16.10
CA SER A 274 -24.20 -8.79 -15.62
C SER A 274 -22.79 -8.45 -16.14
N SER A 275 -21.80 -8.68 -15.28
CA SER A 275 -20.39 -8.56 -15.63
C SER A 275 -19.64 -9.80 -15.16
N THR A 276 -18.57 -10.17 -15.86
CA THR A 276 -17.71 -11.28 -15.47
C THR A 276 -16.53 -10.75 -14.67
N TYR A 277 -16.25 -11.41 -13.53
CA TYR A 277 -15.15 -11.10 -12.65
C TYR A 277 -14.18 -12.26 -12.57
N ARG A 278 -12.90 -11.95 -12.44
CA ARG A 278 -11.86 -12.92 -12.12
C ARG A 278 -11.74 -13.02 -10.61
N VAL A 279 -12.23 -14.14 -10.07
CA VAL A 279 -12.27 -14.38 -8.63
C VAL A 279 -11.12 -15.26 -8.20
N VAL A 280 -10.49 -14.95 -7.07
CA VAL A 280 -9.42 -15.78 -6.51
C VAL A 280 -10.02 -16.99 -5.81
N SER A 281 -9.57 -18.19 -6.18
CA SER A 281 -10.05 -19.45 -5.62
C SER A 281 -9.76 -19.53 -4.12
N GLY A 282 -10.77 -19.87 -3.32
CA GLY A 282 -10.63 -20.00 -1.87
C GLY A 282 -10.59 -18.69 -1.09
N SER A 283 -10.85 -17.54 -1.72
CA SER A 283 -10.79 -16.23 -1.05
C SER A 283 -11.78 -16.08 0.10
N ASN A 284 -12.96 -16.70 0.01
CA ASN A 284 -13.96 -16.66 1.08
C ASN A 284 -13.58 -17.46 2.34
N SER A 285 -12.56 -18.31 2.28
CA SER A 285 -12.06 -19.11 3.40
C SER A 285 -10.68 -18.69 3.93
N SER A 286 -10.02 -17.79 3.21
CA SER A 286 -8.67 -17.31 3.54
C SER A 286 -8.63 -15.80 3.63
N SER A 287 -7.77 -15.25 4.47
CA SER A 287 -7.51 -13.81 4.47
C SER A 287 -6.71 -13.40 3.22
N MET A 288 -6.75 -12.13 2.85
CA MET A 288 -5.94 -11.61 1.75
C MET A 288 -4.44 -11.85 2.00
N SER A 289 -3.98 -11.64 3.23
CA SER A 289 -2.59 -11.94 3.63
C SER A 289 -2.23 -13.42 3.45
N ASP A 290 -3.13 -14.33 3.82
CA ASP A 290 -2.92 -15.78 3.67
C ASP A 290 -2.87 -16.21 2.19
N LEU A 291 -3.75 -15.65 1.35
CA LEU A 291 -3.72 -15.87 -0.09
C LEU A 291 -2.37 -15.46 -0.71
N VAL A 292 -1.90 -14.28 -0.34
CA VAL A 292 -0.62 -13.73 -0.86
C VAL A 292 0.55 -14.57 -0.36
N TYR A 293 0.59 -14.90 0.92
CA TYR A 293 1.68 -15.71 1.49
C TYR A 293 1.77 -17.09 0.84
N LYS A 294 0.65 -17.79 0.71
CA LYS A 294 0.61 -19.11 0.06
C LYS A 294 0.98 -19.07 -1.42
N ALA A 295 0.63 -18.01 -2.12
CA ALA A 295 0.97 -17.85 -3.53
C ALA A 295 2.46 -17.52 -3.74
N ALA A 296 3.14 -16.98 -2.73
CA ALA A 296 4.55 -16.60 -2.77
C ALA A 296 5.51 -17.72 -2.32
N ASN A 297 5.01 -18.73 -1.63
CA ASN A 297 5.75 -19.86 -1.07
C ASN A 297 5.24 -21.20 -1.59
#